data_00a1ff059efaf696475439cafa5761df
#
_entry.id   00a1ff059efaf696475439cafa5761df
#
_cell.length_a   1.000
_cell.length_b   1.000
_cell.length_c   1.000
_cell.angle_alpha   90.00
_cell.angle_beta   90.00
_cell.angle_gamma   90.00
#
_symmetry.space_group_name_H-M   'P 1'
#
loop_
_entity.id
_entity.type
_entity.pdbx_description
1 polymer ?
#
loop_
_entity_poly.entity_id
_entity_poly.type
_entity_poly.pdbx_seq_one_letter_code
_entity_poly.pdbx_strand_id
1 'polypeptide(L)'
;IEDIQDQVELAIMRAGYQDVARAYVIYREDRAKARKLGVEQTDDMPISKNMILDDGSSTPIDFTKLRNLISESCLDIKDVSEELIFETIDKNIYDGIKKSDLSDSILISVRPLIEKDPNYSYVLARLLSNSMAEEAYGFLGLDINDLSMNAMNKSYSEYFTSYIKKGVELKHLDAELLNYDIELLAKNIDLTRDMQFTYLGLQTLYDRYFIHHNETRFELSQAFFMRVAMGLAINEDNREARTIEFYKLLSSFDFMSSTPTLFNSATLKPQLSSCYLSTIPDDLRGISEGISDDAM
;
A
#
# COMPACT_ATOMS: atom_id res chain seq x y z
N ILE A 1 23.91 26.25 -7.89
CA ILE A 1 22.65 25.52 -8.23
C ILE A 1 22.73 24.98 -9.64
N GLU A 2 23.17 25.78 -10.63
CA GLU A 2 23.28 25.37 -12.04
C GLU A 2 24.21 24.17 -12.23
N ASP A 3 25.35 24.15 -11.56
CA ASP A 3 26.30 23.03 -11.63
C ASP A 3 25.70 21.71 -11.13
N ILE A 4 24.82 21.77 -10.11
CA ILE A 4 24.10 20.59 -9.60
C ILE A 4 23.10 20.10 -10.63
N GLN A 5 22.36 21.01 -11.26
CA GLN A 5 21.40 20.71 -12.31
C GLN A 5 22.05 20.05 -13.53
N ASP A 6 23.23 20.51 -13.92
CA ASP A 6 24.03 19.92 -15.00
C ASP A 6 24.46 18.49 -14.65
N GLN A 7 24.83 18.23 -13.39
CA GLN A 7 25.19 16.88 -12.93
C GLN A 7 23.98 15.94 -12.92
N VAL A 8 22.80 16.43 -12.55
CA VAL A 8 21.55 15.66 -12.60
C VAL A 8 21.21 15.27 -14.04
N GLU A 9 21.29 16.22 -14.97
CA GLU A 9 21.06 15.98 -16.41
C GLU A 9 22.01 14.90 -16.94
N LEU A 10 23.30 15.04 -16.66
CA LEU A 10 24.31 14.06 -17.05
C LEU A 10 24.07 12.67 -16.44
N ALA A 11 23.62 12.62 -15.19
CA ALA A 11 23.31 11.36 -14.52
C ALA A 11 22.11 10.65 -15.17
N ILE A 12 21.04 11.38 -15.49
CA ILE A 12 19.86 10.85 -16.18
C ILE A 12 20.22 10.35 -17.58
N MET A 13 21.03 11.13 -18.34
CA MET A 13 21.52 10.70 -19.67
C MET A 13 22.36 9.43 -19.60
N ARG A 14 23.28 9.34 -18.62
CA ARG A 14 24.14 8.16 -18.44
C ARG A 14 23.36 6.92 -18.01
N ALA A 15 22.26 7.10 -17.31
CA ALA A 15 21.33 6.03 -16.93
C ALA A 15 20.47 5.53 -18.10
N GLY A 16 20.57 6.16 -19.30
CA GLY A 16 19.86 5.74 -20.50
C GLY A 16 18.44 6.30 -20.65
N TYR A 17 18.00 7.16 -19.73
CA TYR A 17 16.65 7.77 -19.75
C TYR A 17 16.63 9.05 -20.58
N GLN A 18 16.85 8.94 -21.89
CA GLN A 18 17.03 10.08 -22.80
C GLN A 18 15.78 10.99 -22.87
N ASP A 19 14.58 10.42 -22.84
CA ASP A 19 13.32 11.18 -22.87
C ASP A 19 13.12 11.98 -21.58
N VAL A 20 13.48 11.41 -20.42
CA VAL A 20 13.44 12.09 -19.12
C VAL A 20 14.46 13.23 -19.06
N ALA A 21 15.69 12.98 -19.55
CA ALA A 21 16.71 14.01 -19.62
C ALA A 21 16.26 15.19 -20.51
N ARG A 22 15.66 14.90 -21.66
CA ARG A 22 15.11 15.91 -22.57
C ARG A 22 14.00 16.74 -21.93
N ALA A 23 13.06 16.09 -21.24
CA ALA A 23 11.97 16.78 -20.52
C ALA A 23 12.55 17.66 -19.40
N TYR A 24 13.56 17.20 -18.68
CA TYR A 24 14.24 17.97 -17.64
C TYR A 24 14.92 19.23 -18.18
N VAL A 25 15.62 19.14 -19.32
CA VAL A 25 16.27 20.29 -19.97
C VAL A 25 15.21 21.34 -20.39
N ILE A 26 14.14 20.92 -21.04
CA ILE A 26 13.06 21.81 -21.47
C ILE A 26 12.44 22.53 -20.25
N TYR A 27 12.11 21.78 -19.21
CA TYR A 27 11.58 22.34 -17.96
C TYR A 27 12.54 23.38 -17.34
N ARG A 28 13.83 23.09 -17.30
CA ARG A 28 14.89 23.97 -16.80
C ARG A 28 14.98 25.28 -17.60
N GLU A 29 14.95 25.18 -18.94
CA GLU A 29 14.95 26.36 -19.80
C GLU A 29 13.72 27.25 -19.62
N ASP A 30 12.53 26.65 -19.51
CA ASP A 30 11.29 27.39 -19.33
C ASP A 30 11.26 28.10 -17.97
N ARG A 31 11.75 27.45 -16.91
CA ARG A 31 11.94 28.06 -15.59
C ARG A 31 12.99 29.17 -15.61
N ALA A 32 14.06 29.02 -16.35
CA ALA A 32 15.07 30.07 -16.50
C ALA A 32 14.55 31.29 -17.28
N LYS A 33 13.73 31.07 -18.31
CA LYS A 33 13.03 32.13 -19.06
C LYS A 33 12.03 32.86 -18.18
N ALA A 34 11.20 32.14 -17.41
CA ALA A 34 10.24 32.72 -16.47
C ALA A 34 10.92 33.63 -15.42
N ARG A 35 12.04 33.19 -14.86
CA ARG A 35 12.85 33.99 -13.91
C ARG A 35 13.44 35.25 -14.55
N LYS A 36 13.92 35.16 -15.81
CA LYS A 36 14.51 36.32 -16.53
C LYS A 36 13.44 37.36 -16.93
N LEU A 37 12.20 36.95 -17.14
CA LEU A 37 11.09 37.81 -17.50
C LEU A 37 10.46 38.52 -16.30
N GLY A 38 10.90 38.25 -15.06
CA GLY A 38 10.35 38.85 -13.85
C GLY A 38 8.88 38.54 -13.63
N VAL A 39 8.38 37.46 -14.27
CA VAL A 39 7.03 36.99 -14.07
C VAL A 39 7.07 36.19 -12.78
N GLU A 40 6.93 36.87 -11.63
CA GLU A 40 6.28 36.24 -10.49
C GLU A 40 4.90 35.83 -11.01
N GLN A 41 4.70 34.52 -11.17
CA GLN A 41 3.35 34.04 -11.43
C GLN A 41 2.51 34.43 -10.22
N THR A 42 1.67 35.43 -10.40
CA THR A 42 0.52 35.66 -9.55
C THR A 42 -0.34 34.40 -9.69
N ASP A 43 -0.52 33.70 -8.56
CA ASP A 43 -1.26 32.43 -8.38
C ASP A 43 -2.77 32.62 -8.61
N ASP A 44 -3.23 32.95 -9.82
CA ASP A 44 -4.67 33.18 -10.05
C ASP A 44 -5.22 32.63 -11.38
N MET A 45 -4.60 31.57 -11.92
CA MET A 45 -5.29 30.67 -12.86
C MET A 45 -4.90 29.22 -12.53
N PRO A 46 -5.85 28.37 -12.22
CA PRO A 46 -5.55 26.93 -12.10
C PRO A 46 -5.11 26.42 -13.48
N ILE A 47 -3.81 26.19 -13.65
CA ILE A 47 -3.31 25.48 -14.83
C ILE A 47 -3.93 24.09 -14.74
N SER A 48 -4.93 23.82 -15.56
CA SER A 48 -5.56 22.50 -15.67
C SER A 48 -4.49 21.53 -16.18
N LYS A 49 -3.92 20.75 -15.29
CA LYS A 49 -3.01 19.66 -15.66
C LYS A 49 -3.84 18.45 -16.03
N ASN A 50 -3.41 17.73 -17.07
CA ASN A 50 -4.09 16.54 -17.55
C ASN A 50 -3.30 15.29 -17.15
N MET A 51 -3.99 14.18 -17.00
CA MET A 51 -3.39 12.85 -16.89
C MET A 51 -3.73 12.02 -18.12
N ILE A 52 -2.84 11.07 -18.45
CA ILE A 52 -3.03 10.11 -19.53
C ILE A 52 -3.53 8.81 -18.92
N LEU A 53 -4.68 8.34 -19.39
CA LEU A 53 -5.26 7.07 -19.00
C LEU A 53 -4.58 5.91 -19.73
N ASP A 54 -4.84 4.67 -19.30
CA ASP A 54 -4.23 3.45 -19.87
C ASP A 54 -4.61 3.21 -21.33
N ASP A 55 -5.76 3.75 -21.78
CA ASP A 55 -6.21 3.73 -23.18
C ASP A 55 -5.57 4.83 -24.05
N GLY A 56 -4.69 5.64 -23.47
CA GLY A 56 -4.01 6.77 -24.14
C GLY A 56 -4.84 8.04 -24.22
N SER A 57 -6.06 8.06 -23.71
CA SER A 57 -6.89 9.28 -23.64
C SER A 57 -6.37 10.22 -22.55
N SER A 58 -6.63 11.52 -22.73
CA SER A 58 -6.22 12.57 -21.78
C SER A 58 -7.44 13.10 -21.03
N THR A 59 -7.34 13.21 -19.71
CA THR A 59 -8.40 13.76 -18.85
C THR A 59 -7.81 14.74 -17.84
N PRO A 60 -8.52 15.83 -17.48
CA PRO A 60 -8.07 16.74 -16.44
C PRO A 60 -7.90 16.04 -15.10
N ILE A 61 -6.85 16.40 -14.38
CA ILE A 61 -6.66 15.95 -12.99
C ILE A 61 -7.69 16.68 -12.12
N ASP A 62 -8.45 15.92 -11.34
CA ASP A 62 -9.41 16.46 -10.38
C ASP A 62 -8.69 16.90 -9.09
N PHE A 63 -8.26 18.16 -9.07
CA PHE A 63 -7.63 18.74 -7.89
C PHE A 63 -8.59 18.88 -6.70
N THR A 64 -9.90 18.88 -6.92
CA THR A 64 -10.88 18.90 -5.82
C THR A 64 -10.88 17.54 -5.13
N LYS A 65 -10.89 16.45 -5.89
CA LYS A 65 -10.77 15.10 -5.34
C LYS A 65 -9.43 14.93 -4.59
N LEU A 66 -8.33 15.46 -5.15
CA LEU A 66 -7.02 15.42 -4.51
C LEU A 66 -7.00 16.21 -3.18
N ARG A 67 -7.58 17.40 -3.13
CA ARG A 67 -7.68 18.19 -1.89
C ARG A 67 -8.50 17.44 -0.82
N ASN A 68 -9.62 16.83 -1.20
CA ASN A 68 -10.43 16.06 -0.28
C ASN A 68 -9.65 14.85 0.27
N LEU A 69 -8.92 14.13 -0.57
CA LEU A 69 -8.08 13.02 -0.15
C LEU A 69 -6.98 13.47 0.84
N ILE A 70 -6.35 14.62 0.59
CA ILE A 70 -5.34 15.19 1.50
C ILE A 70 -5.99 15.55 2.84
N SER A 71 -7.15 16.23 2.81
CA SER A 71 -7.86 16.64 4.02
C SER A 71 -8.29 15.42 4.87
N GLU A 72 -8.87 14.39 4.25
CA GLU A 72 -9.20 13.12 4.92
C GLU A 72 -7.95 12.44 5.50
N SER A 73 -6.82 12.50 4.77
CA SER A 73 -5.57 11.90 5.22
C SER A 73 -4.93 12.63 6.40
N CYS A 74 -5.22 13.93 6.57
CA CYS A 74 -4.74 14.75 7.68
C CYS A 74 -5.66 14.72 8.91
N LEU A 75 -6.86 14.15 8.80
CA LEU A 75 -7.87 14.17 9.88
C LEU A 75 -7.29 13.60 11.18
N ASP A 76 -7.50 14.34 12.29
CA ASP A 76 -7.04 13.98 13.64
C ASP A 76 -5.51 13.81 13.81
N ILE A 77 -4.71 14.28 12.86
CA ILE A 77 -3.24 14.30 12.98
C ILE A 77 -2.79 15.73 13.31
N LYS A 78 -2.01 15.87 14.38
CA LYS A 78 -1.46 17.16 14.82
C LYS A 78 -0.21 17.53 14.02
N ASP A 79 0.07 18.83 13.96
CA ASP A 79 1.32 19.39 13.45
C ASP A 79 1.61 19.05 11.96
N VAL A 80 0.53 18.80 11.17
CA VAL A 80 0.59 18.63 9.72
C VAL A 80 -0.17 19.76 9.00
N SER A 81 0.28 20.15 7.82
CA SER A 81 -0.32 21.20 7.01
C SER A 81 -0.83 20.62 5.69
N GLU A 82 -2.14 20.64 5.49
CA GLU A 82 -2.79 20.24 4.23
C GLU A 82 -2.30 21.08 3.06
N GLU A 83 -2.15 22.39 3.27
CA GLU A 83 -1.70 23.31 2.22
C GLU A 83 -0.26 23.02 1.78
N LEU A 84 0.65 22.75 2.74
CA LEU A 84 2.02 22.38 2.42
C LEU A 84 2.09 21.07 1.62
N ILE A 85 1.24 20.09 1.97
CA ILE A 85 1.14 18.82 1.24
C ILE A 85 0.66 19.08 -0.18
N PHE A 86 -0.43 19.84 -0.32
CA PHE A 86 -1.01 20.15 -1.62
C PHE A 86 -0.01 20.90 -2.52
N GLU A 87 0.62 21.97 -2.01
CA GLU A 87 1.64 22.71 -2.75
C GLU A 87 2.82 21.83 -3.20
N THR A 88 3.25 20.90 -2.32
CA THR A 88 4.36 20.01 -2.63
C THR A 88 3.97 19.03 -3.73
N ILE A 89 2.76 18.48 -3.69
CA ILE A 89 2.23 17.59 -4.72
C ILE A 89 2.03 18.36 -6.03
N ASP A 90 1.41 19.54 -6.00
CA ASP A 90 1.15 20.33 -7.22
C ASP A 90 2.44 20.72 -7.95
N LYS A 91 3.51 21.03 -7.21
CA LYS A 91 4.83 21.32 -7.81
C LYS A 91 5.47 20.12 -8.53
N ASN A 92 5.14 18.91 -8.11
CA ASN A 92 5.74 17.67 -8.64
C ASN A 92 4.89 16.99 -9.71
N ILE A 93 3.57 17.22 -9.74
CA ILE A 93 2.71 16.75 -10.82
C ILE A 93 2.95 17.62 -12.07
N TYR A 94 3.17 16.98 -13.22
CA TYR A 94 3.33 17.63 -14.53
C TYR A 94 2.14 17.33 -15.44
N ASP A 95 1.92 18.17 -16.44
CA ASP A 95 0.88 17.95 -17.45
C ASP A 95 1.23 16.74 -18.32
N GLY A 96 0.27 15.84 -18.52
CA GLY A 96 0.48 14.57 -19.23
C GLY A 96 1.07 13.44 -18.39
N ILE A 97 1.01 13.52 -17.05
CA ILE A 97 1.40 12.41 -16.17
C ILE A 97 0.50 11.19 -16.43
N LYS A 98 1.07 9.99 -16.45
CA LYS A 98 0.25 8.78 -16.56
C LYS A 98 -0.54 8.54 -15.27
N LYS A 99 -1.74 7.99 -15.41
CA LYS A 99 -2.60 7.65 -14.26
C LYS A 99 -1.87 6.69 -13.30
N SER A 100 -1.15 5.69 -13.82
CA SER A 100 -0.31 4.79 -13.03
C SER A 100 0.73 5.50 -12.18
N ASP A 101 1.31 6.59 -12.69
CA ASP A 101 2.44 7.28 -12.07
C ASP A 101 1.96 8.39 -11.12
N LEU A 102 0.66 8.74 -11.16
CA LEU A 102 0.09 9.82 -10.36
C LEU A 102 0.14 9.49 -8.86
N SER A 103 -0.28 8.29 -8.48
CA SER A 103 -0.26 7.84 -7.08
C SER A 103 1.16 7.81 -6.52
N ASP A 104 2.12 7.29 -7.28
CA ASP A 104 3.54 7.27 -6.90
C ASP A 104 4.10 8.69 -6.76
N SER A 105 3.73 9.60 -7.67
CA SER A 105 4.15 11.01 -7.62
C SER A 105 3.62 11.71 -6.37
N ILE A 106 2.39 11.42 -5.95
CA ILE A 106 1.80 11.93 -4.71
C ILE A 106 2.62 11.45 -3.50
N LEU A 107 2.88 10.14 -3.40
CA LEU A 107 3.62 9.55 -2.29
C LEU A 107 5.06 10.09 -2.22
N ILE A 108 5.76 10.14 -3.34
CA ILE A 108 7.14 10.67 -3.42
C ILE A 108 7.18 12.15 -3.03
N SER A 109 6.16 12.92 -3.38
CA SER A 109 6.09 14.35 -3.05
C SER A 109 5.95 14.59 -1.55
N VAL A 110 5.15 13.77 -0.85
CA VAL A 110 4.87 13.94 0.58
C VAL A 110 5.97 13.33 1.46
N ARG A 111 6.65 12.31 0.99
CA ARG A 111 7.66 11.57 1.75
C ARG A 111 8.74 12.44 2.41
N PRO A 112 9.33 13.48 1.78
CA PRO A 112 10.32 14.35 2.41
C PRO A 112 9.77 15.17 3.59
N LEU A 113 8.44 15.33 3.71
CA LEU A 113 7.84 16.05 4.82
C LEU A 113 7.98 15.30 6.15
N ILE A 114 8.21 13.98 6.13
CA ILE A 114 8.49 13.18 7.34
C ILE A 114 9.74 13.68 8.07
N GLU A 115 10.72 14.22 7.33
CA GLU A 115 11.92 14.81 7.93
C GLU A 115 11.63 16.14 8.67
N LYS A 116 10.51 16.82 8.34
CA LYS A 116 10.08 18.04 9.01
C LYS A 116 9.30 17.73 10.29
N ASP A 117 8.37 16.78 10.20
CA ASP A 117 7.59 16.29 11.32
C ASP A 117 7.23 14.80 11.12
N PRO A 118 7.51 13.92 12.12
CA PRO A 118 7.19 12.47 12.01
C PRO A 118 5.72 12.17 11.77
N ASN A 119 4.80 13.08 12.13
CA ASN A 119 3.36 12.89 11.94
C ASN A 119 2.95 12.82 10.46
N TYR A 120 3.73 13.38 9.54
CA TYR A 120 3.53 13.16 8.11
C TYR A 120 3.64 11.69 7.69
N SER A 121 4.26 10.83 8.51
CA SER A 121 4.30 9.39 8.27
C SER A 121 2.91 8.75 8.33
N TYR A 122 2.02 9.25 9.18
CA TYR A 122 0.63 8.78 9.24
C TYR A 122 -0.18 9.28 8.05
N VAL A 123 0.01 10.54 7.64
CA VAL A 123 -0.62 11.09 6.42
C VAL A 123 -0.22 10.27 5.21
N LEU A 124 1.08 10.01 5.07
CA LEU A 124 1.60 9.24 3.94
C LEU A 124 1.11 7.78 3.93
N ALA A 125 0.94 7.16 5.11
CA ALA A 125 0.32 5.84 5.24
C ALA A 125 -1.12 5.83 4.72
N ARG A 126 -1.91 6.86 5.03
CA ARG A 126 -3.30 6.97 4.57
C ARG A 126 -3.40 7.21 3.05
N LEU A 127 -2.50 8.03 2.50
CA LEU A 127 -2.39 8.21 1.04
C LEU A 127 -2.00 6.90 0.34
N LEU A 128 -1.06 6.14 0.91
CA LEU A 128 -0.69 4.82 0.41
C LEU A 128 -1.86 3.84 0.50
N SER A 129 -2.60 3.82 1.62
CA SER A 129 -3.79 2.96 1.79
C SER A 129 -4.86 3.23 0.72
N ASN A 130 -5.06 4.50 0.34
CA ASN A 130 -5.97 4.85 -0.75
C ASN A 130 -5.49 4.30 -2.10
N SER A 131 -4.20 4.46 -2.42
CA SER A 131 -3.60 3.88 -3.63
C SER A 131 -3.74 2.36 -3.69
N MET A 132 -3.50 1.69 -2.54
CA MET A 132 -3.69 0.24 -2.42
C MET A 132 -5.15 -0.17 -2.62
N ALA A 133 -6.09 0.63 -2.12
CA ALA A 133 -7.52 0.37 -2.32
C ALA A 133 -7.91 0.49 -3.81
N GLU A 134 -7.39 1.50 -4.54
CA GLU A 134 -7.60 1.62 -5.99
C GLU A 134 -7.09 0.39 -6.74
N GLU A 135 -5.89 -0.09 -6.40
CA GLU A 135 -5.30 -1.29 -7.01
C GLU A 135 -6.14 -2.54 -6.72
N ALA A 136 -6.50 -2.76 -5.45
CA ALA A 136 -7.22 -3.97 -5.01
C ALA A 136 -8.65 -4.03 -5.55
N TYR A 137 -9.40 -2.94 -5.45
CA TYR A 137 -10.76 -2.85 -5.98
C TYR A 137 -10.78 -2.97 -7.49
N GLY A 138 -9.84 -2.28 -8.18
CA GLY A 138 -9.68 -2.39 -9.63
C GLY A 138 -9.40 -3.81 -10.09
N PHE A 139 -8.50 -4.54 -9.42
CA PHE A 139 -8.19 -5.94 -9.71
C PHE A 139 -9.41 -6.87 -9.54
N LEU A 140 -10.24 -6.60 -8.54
CA LEU A 140 -11.44 -7.39 -8.27
C LEU A 140 -12.64 -6.96 -9.12
N GLY A 141 -12.52 -5.90 -9.94
CA GLY A 141 -13.62 -5.37 -10.78
C GLY A 141 -14.74 -4.70 -9.98
N LEU A 142 -14.39 -4.16 -8.80
CA LEU A 142 -15.32 -3.43 -7.94
C LEU A 142 -15.31 -1.93 -8.28
N ASP A 143 -16.37 -1.21 -7.86
CA ASP A 143 -16.46 0.24 -8.08
C ASP A 143 -15.42 0.99 -7.24
N ILE A 144 -14.65 1.86 -7.91
CA ILE A 144 -13.58 2.67 -7.34
C ILE A 144 -13.87 4.19 -7.38
N ASN A 145 -15.10 4.58 -7.69
CA ASN A 145 -15.44 6.00 -7.86
C ASN A 145 -15.32 6.81 -6.56
N ASP A 146 -15.59 6.17 -5.43
CA ASP A 146 -15.43 6.76 -4.10
C ASP A 146 -14.72 5.76 -3.17
N LEU A 147 -13.49 6.11 -2.76
CA LEU A 147 -12.68 5.36 -1.79
C LEU A 147 -12.51 6.14 -0.48
N SER A 148 -13.39 7.09 -0.19
CA SER A 148 -13.47 7.70 1.14
C SER A 148 -13.71 6.63 2.21
N MET A 149 -13.29 6.90 3.44
CA MET A 149 -13.49 5.98 4.57
C MET A 149 -14.97 5.56 4.72
N ASN A 150 -15.90 6.49 4.47
CA ASN A 150 -17.33 6.20 4.55
C ASN A 150 -17.82 5.27 3.44
N ALA A 151 -17.32 5.43 2.23
CA ALA A 151 -17.67 4.55 1.11
C ALA A 151 -17.04 3.18 1.29
N MET A 152 -15.78 3.10 1.69
CA MET A 152 -15.10 1.86 1.98
C MET A 152 -15.78 1.07 3.09
N ASN A 153 -16.22 1.71 4.18
CA ASN A 153 -16.97 1.03 5.25
C ASN A 153 -18.24 0.34 4.73
N LYS A 154 -18.89 0.89 3.72
CA LYS A 154 -20.11 0.29 3.12
C LYS A 154 -19.78 -0.85 2.16
N SER A 155 -18.73 -0.72 1.37
CA SER A 155 -18.34 -1.68 0.32
C SER A 155 -17.38 -2.76 0.79
N TYR A 156 -16.78 -2.62 1.97
CA TYR A 156 -15.71 -3.53 2.43
C TYR A 156 -16.16 -4.98 2.59
N SER A 157 -17.43 -5.21 2.94
CA SER A 157 -17.99 -6.57 3.02
C SER A 157 -18.02 -7.24 1.65
N GLU A 158 -18.36 -6.49 0.59
CA GLU A 158 -18.33 -6.98 -0.78
C GLU A 158 -16.88 -7.21 -1.26
N TYR A 159 -15.99 -6.25 -0.95
CA TYR A 159 -14.56 -6.37 -1.21
C TYR A 159 -14.00 -7.64 -0.55
N PHE A 160 -14.21 -7.83 0.76
CA PHE A 160 -13.66 -8.97 1.49
C PHE A 160 -14.17 -10.31 0.96
N THR A 161 -15.47 -10.38 0.63
CA THR A 161 -16.07 -11.57 0.01
C THR A 161 -15.44 -11.86 -1.36
N SER A 162 -15.25 -10.83 -2.18
CA SER A 162 -14.63 -10.95 -3.51
C SER A 162 -13.16 -11.33 -3.42
N TYR A 163 -12.43 -10.75 -2.46
CA TYR A 163 -11.05 -11.06 -2.16
C TYR A 163 -10.85 -12.55 -1.81
N ILE A 164 -11.64 -13.10 -0.89
CA ILE A 164 -11.55 -14.53 -0.51
C ILE A 164 -11.85 -15.42 -1.72
N LYS A 165 -12.95 -15.16 -2.43
CA LYS A 165 -13.32 -15.95 -3.63
C LYS A 165 -12.23 -15.92 -4.70
N LYS A 166 -11.71 -14.73 -4.99
CA LYS A 166 -10.65 -14.55 -6.00
C LYS A 166 -9.34 -15.18 -5.58
N GLY A 167 -8.96 -15.07 -4.31
CA GLY A 167 -7.77 -15.69 -3.75
C GLY A 167 -7.80 -17.22 -3.86
N VAL A 168 -8.96 -17.84 -3.61
CA VAL A 168 -9.15 -19.29 -3.78
C VAL A 168 -9.15 -19.67 -5.26
N GLU A 169 -9.84 -18.93 -6.13
CA GLU A 169 -9.85 -19.15 -7.59
C GLU A 169 -8.43 -19.16 -8.15
N LEU A 170 -7.62 -18.19 -7.75
CA LEU A 170 -6.21 -18.03 -8.17
C LEU A 170 -5.24 -18.98 -7.47
N LYS A 171 -5.71 -19.83 -6.56
CA LYS A 171 -4.90 -20.79 -5.77
C LYS A 171 -3.85 -20.11 -4.89
N HIS A 172 -4.13 -18.93 -4.41
CA HIS A 172 -3.34 -18.28 -3.35
C HIS A 172 -3.86 -18.62 -1.96
N LEU A 173 -5.17 -18.80 -1.82
CA LEU A 173 -5.85 -19.11 -0.57
C LEU A 173 -6.39 -20.52 -0.53
N ASP A 174 -6.48 -21.09 0.69
CA ASP A 174 -7.09 -22.38 0.93
C ASP A 174 -8.60 -22.34 0.68
N ALA A 175 -9.13 -23.35 0.02
CA ALA A 175 -10.56 -23.48 -0.27
C ALA A 175 -11.43 -23.61 0.99
N GLU A 176 -10.85 -24.09 2.11
CA GLU A 176 -11.55 -24.16 3.41
C GLU A 176 -12.05 -22.78 3.89
N LEU A 177 -11.44 -21.68 3.42
CA LEU A 177 -11.90 -20.34 3.77
C LEU A 177 -13.31 -20.03 3.25
N LEU A 178 -13.75 -20.71 2.18
CA LEU A 178 -15.12 -20.56 1.65
C LEU A 178 -16.19 -21.18 2.58
N ASN A 179 -15.79 -22.02 3.51
CA ASN A 179 -16.69 -22.66 4.48
C ASN A 179 -16.93 -21.80 5.73
N TYR A 180 -16.29 -20.63 5.86
CA TYR A 180 -16.57 -19.65 6.91
C TYR A 180 -17.81 -18.82 6.62
N ASP A 181 -18.45 -18.32 7.66
CA ASP A 181 -19.43 -17.22 7.52
C ASP A 181 -18.68 -15.90 7.20
N ILE A 182 -18.37 -15.71 5.91
CA ILE A 182 -17.59 -14.57 5.43
C ILE A 182 -18.30 -13.24 5.73
N GLU A 183 -19.65 -13.21 5.68
CA GLU A 183 -20.41 -12.01 5.99
C GLU A 183 -20.30 -11.63 7.47
N LEU A 184 -20.33 -12.61 8.37
CA LEU A 184 -20.09 -12.39 9.79
C LEU A 184 -18.69 -11.84 10.05
N LEU A 185 -17.68 -12.43 9.42
CA LEU A 185 -16.30 -11.97 9.56
C LEU A 185 -16.13 -10.54 9.01
N ALA A 186 -16.66 -10.25 7.83
CA ALA A 186 -16.61 -8.92 7.22
C ALA A 186 -17.22 -7.83 8.09
N LYS A 187 -18.34 -8.12 8.76
CA LYS A 187 -19.01 -7.20 9.71
C LYS A 187 -18.18 -6.92 10.97
N ASN A 188 -17.21 -7.78 11.30
CA ASN A 188 -16.31 -7.62 12.44
C ASN A 188 -14.98 -6.97 12.07
N ILE A 189 -14.77 -6.61 10.80
CA ILE A 189 -13.61 -5.84 10.36
C ILE A 189 -13.79 -4.38 10.78
N ASP A 190 -12.74 -3.81 11.36
CA ASP A 190 -12.70 -2.43 11.84
C ASP A 190 -11.64 -1.64 11.04
N LEU A 191 -12.09 -0.87 10.05
CA LEU A 191 -11.20 -0.08 9.17
C LEU A 191 -10.52 1.08 9.91
N THR A 192 -11.03 1.51 11.06
CA THR A 192 -10.39 2.58 11.83
C THR A 192 -9.01 2.18 12.33
N ARG A 193 -8.72 0.88 12.41
CA ARG A 193 -7.42 0.34 12.79
C ARG A 193 -6.32 0.62 11.75
N ASP A 194 -6.68 0.96 10.51
CA ASP A 194 -5.71 1.40 9.53
C ASP A 194 -5.09 2.76 9.86
N MET A 195 -5.76 3.56 10.72
CA MET A 195 -5.26 4.86 11.16
C MET A 195 -3.99 4.78 12.03
N GLN A 196 -3.67 3.62 12.59
CA GLN A 196 -2.49 3.42 13.44
C GLN A 196 -1.20 3.14 12.65
N PHE A 197 -1.30 2.88 11.34
CA PHE A 197 -0.12 2.61 10.53
C PHE A 197 0.75 3.84 10.30
N THR A 198 2.05 3.68 10.47
CA THR A 198 3.04 4.55 9.87
C THR A 198 3.33 4.14 8.43
N TYR A 199 3.84 5.05 7.61
CA TYR A 199 4.18 4.77 6.22
C TYR A 199 5.09 3.55 6.05
N LEU A 200 6.19 3.49 6.82
CA LEU A 200 7.15 2.39 6.72
C LEU A 200 6.51 1.04 7.09
N GLY A 201 5.65 1.02 8.12
CA GLY A 201 4.93 -0.19 8.53
C GLY A 201 4.00 -0.69 7.42
N LEU A 202 3.16 0.19 6.88
CA LEU A 202 2.22 -0.16 5.83
C LEU A 202 2.94 -0.53 4.52
N GLN A 203 3.97 0.23 4.12
CA GLN A 203 4.79 -0.06 2.95
C GLN A 203 5.45 -1.44 3.06
N THR A 204 5.93 -1.81 4.25
CA THR A 204 6.52 -3.12 4.49
C THR A 204 5.49 -4.25 4.31
N LEU A 205 4.26 -4.07 4.79
CA LEU A 205 3.18 -5.03 4.57
C LEU A 205 2.85 -5.16 3.09
N TYR A 206 2.69 -4.05 2.40
CA TYR A 206 2.41 -4.00 0.97
C TYR A 206 3.51 -4.68 0.14
N ASP A 207 4.77 -4.35 0.38
CA ASP A 207 5.88 -4.85 -0.43
C ASP A 207 6.16 -6.33 -0.21
N ARG A 208 5.92 -6.84 1.02
CA ARG A 208 6.42 -8.15 1.43
C ARG A 208 5.37 -9.16 1.84
N TYR A 209 4.20 -8.73 2.35
CA TYR A 209 3.28 -9.63 3.04
C TYR A 209 1.95 -9.81 2.33
N PHE A 210 1.45 -8.77 1.65
CA PHE A 210 0.14 -8.85 1.02
C PHE A 210 0.14 -9.78 -0.18
N ILE A 211 -0.94 -10.55 -0.30
CA ILE A 211 -1.14 -11.47 -1.42
C ILE A 211 -1.28 -10.65 -2.70
N HIS A 212 -0.53 -11.08 -3.71
CA HIS A 212 -0.52 -10.48 -5.03
C HIS A 212 -0.65 -11.53 -6.14
N HIS A 213 -1.10 -11.12 -7.30
CA HIS A 213 -1.12 -11.92 -8.51
C HIS A 213 -0.51 -11.10 -9.65
N ASN A 214 0.56 -11.61 -10.28
CA ASN A 214 1.29 -10.91 -11.35
C ASN A 214 1.63 -9.46 -10.98
N GLU A 215 2.25 -9.25 -9.83
CA GLU A 215 2.66 -7.95 -9.26
C GLU A 215 1.51 -7.06 -8.76
N THR A 216 0.24 -7.33 -9.08
CA THR A 216 -0.91 -6.59 -8.55
C THR A 216 -1.32 -7.14 -7.19
N ARG A 217 -1.32 -6.28 -6.19
CA ARG A 217 -1.75 -6.63 -4.83
C ARG A 217 -3.24 -6.39 -4.70
N PHE A 218 -3.96 -7.42 -4.27
CA PHE A 218 -5.41 -7.34 -4.10
C PHE A 218 -5.86 -7.60 -2.65
N GLU A 219 -4.89 -7.69 -1.73
CA GLU A 219 -5.10 -7.79 -0.29
C GLU A 219 -4.90 -6.44 0.38
N LEU A 220 -5.86 -6.00 1.20
CA LEU A 220 -5.79 -4.80 2.03
C LEU A 220 -5.47 -5.14 3.48
N SER A 221 -5.02 -4.16 4.27
CA SER A 221 -4.50 -4.35 5.63
C SER A 221 -5.42 -5.14 6.54
N GLN A 222 -6.70 -4.79 6.60
CA GLN A 222 -7.63 -5.47 7.50
C GLN A 222 -8.06 -6.85 6.96
N ALA A 223 -8.09 -7.04 5.63
CA ALA A 223 -8.28 -8.36 5.03
C ALA A 223 -7.10 -9.29 5.32
N PHE A 224 -5.88 -8.75 5.29
CA PHE A 224 -4.66 -9.48 5.66
C PHE A 224 -4.74 -10.00 7.11
N PHE A 225 -5.05 -9.17 8.09
CA PHE A 225 -5.17 -9.63 9.48
C PHE A 225 -6.32 -10.62 9.65
N MET A 226 -7.44 -10.41 8.97
CA MET A 226 -8.56 -11.35 9.01
C MET A 226 -8.18 -12.70 8.37
N ARG A 227 -7.48 -12.70 7.23
CA ARG A 227 -6.99 -13.91 6.60
C ARG A 227 -6.03 -14.69 7.51
N VAL A 228 -5.07 -13.99 8.13
CA VAL A 228 -4.14 -14.64 9.08
C VAL A 228 -4.91 -15.28 10.23
N ALA A 229 -5.89 -14.58 10.80
CA ALA A 229 -6.73 -15.08 11.87
C ALA A 229 -7.57 -16.29 11.44
N MET A 230 -8.16 -16.27 10.22
CA MET A 230 -8.91 -17.40 9.67
C MET A 230 -8.04 -18.65 9.57
N GLY A 231 -6.82 -18.52 9.04
CA GLY A 231 -5.92 -19.65 8.91
C GLY A 231 -5.44 -20.22 10.25
N LEU A 232 -5.29 -19.38 11.28
CA LEU A 232 -4.97 -19.82 12.64
C LEU A 232 -6.14 -20.55 13.30
N ALA A 233 -7.38 -20.16 12.98
CA ALA A 233 -8.58 -20.73 13.57
C ALA A 233 -9.23 -21.87 12.76
N ILE A 234 -8.63 -22.31 11.67
CA ILE A 234 -9.23 -23.23 10.70
C ILE A 234 -9.66 -24.58 11.33
N ASN A 235 -8.95 -25.03 12.37
CA ASN A 235 -9.20 -26.30 13.06
C ASN A 235 -9.89 -26.09 14.44
N GLU A 236 -10.33 -24.89 14.77
CA GLU A 236 -11.00 -24.61 16.04
C GLU A 236 -12.49 -25.00 15.99
N ASP A 237 -13.04 -25.50 17.10
CA ASP A 237 -14.45 -25.93 17.20
C ASP A 237 -15.43 -24.79 16.92
N ASN A 238 -15.11 -23.56 17.35
CA ASN A 238 -15.88 -22.33 17.09
C ASN A 238 -15.00 -21.34 16.30
N ARG A 239 -14.68 -21.73 15.07
CA ARG A 239 -13.67 -21.05 14.26
C ARG A 239 -14.00 -19.59 13.96
N GLU A 240 -15.27 -19.22 13.74
CA GLU A 240 -15.65 -17.82 13.50
C GLU A 240 -15.38 -16.95 14.74
N ALA A 241 -15.76 -17.41 15.92
CA ALA A 241 -15.52 -16.68 17.16
C ALA A 241 -14.01 -16.56 17.46
N ARG A 242 -13.25 -17.64 17.24
CA ARG A 242 -11.78 -17.63 17.40
C ARG A 242 -11.10 -16.73 16.36
N THR A 243 -11.56 -16.76 15.12
CA THR A 243 -11.08 -15.86 14.08
C THR A 243 -11.26 -14.39 14.48
N ILE A 244 -12.43 -14.01 14.97
CA ILE A 244 -12.70 -12.64 15.41
C ILE A 244 -11.83 -12.25 16.60
N GLU A 245 -11.57 -13.16 17.53
CA GLU A 245 -10.68 -12.95 18.67
C GLU A 245 -9.23 -12.73 18.21
N PHE A 246 -8.71 -13.60 17.35
CA PHE A 246 -7.35 -13.47 16.80
C PHE A 246 -7.19 -12.23 15.93
N TYR A 247 -8.18 -11.93 15.10
CA TYR A 247 -8.21 -10.70 14.31
C TYR A 247 -8.09 -9.44 15.20
N LYS A 248 -8.84 -9.39 16.30
CA LYS A 248 -8.79 -8.27 17.22
C LYS A 248 -7.39 -8.06 17.80
N LEU A 249 -6.73 -9.14 18.23
CA LEU A 249 -5.37 -9.09 18.78
C LEU A 249 -4.32 -8.66 17.75
N LEU A 250 -4.40 -9.21 16.53
CA LEU A 250 -3.44 -8.92 15.48
C LEU A 250 -3.61 -7.49 14.93
N SER A 251 -4.86 -7.10 14.65
CA SER A 251 -5.14 -5.81 14.00
C SER A 251 -5.06 -4.60 14.95
N SER A 252 -5.09 -4.81 16.28
CA SER A 252 -4.81 -3.76 17.28
C SER A 252 -3.32 -3.60 17.59
N PHE A 253 -2.46 -4.49 17.05
CA PHE A 253 -1.04 -4.59 17.38
C PHE A 253 -0.74 -4.99 18.84
N ASP A 254 -1.72 -5.52 19.57
CA ASP A 254 -1.50 -6.09 20.90
C ASP A 254 -0.64 -7.37 20.83
N PHE A 255 -0.69 -8.04 19.68
CA PHE A 255 0.15 -9.19 19.36
C PHE A 255 0.52 -9.20 17.88
N MET A 256 1.75 -9.59 17.57
CA MET A 256 2.21 -9.78 16.20
C MET A 256 2.83 -11.16 16.04
N SER A 257 2.34 -11.92 15.06
CA SER A 257 2.86 -13.24 14.73
C SER A 257 4.22 -13.14 14.04
N SER A 258 4.95 -14.28 14.00
CA SER A 258 6.18 -14.39 13.22
C SER A 258 5.92 -14.29 11.73
N THR A 259 6.96 -13.92 10.99
CA THR A 259 6.91 -13.77 9.53
C THR A 259 6.27 -14.94 8.78
N PRO A 260 6.64 -16.23 9.04
CA PRO A 260 5.99 -17.34 8.34
C PRO A 260 4.48 -17.45 8.57
N THR A 261 4.02 -17.15 9.77
CA THR A 261 2.57 -17.11 10.07
C THR A 261 1.88 -16.03 9.25
N LEU A 262 2.44 -14.82 9.19
CA LEU A 262 1.88 -13.71 8.44
C LEU A 262 1.81 -14.01 6.94
N PHE A 263 2.85 -14.65 6.37
CA PHE A 263 2.88 -15.03 4.96
C PHE A 263 1.93 -16.17 4.62
N ASN A 264 2.00 -17.26 5.39
CA ASN A 264 1.52 -18.56 4.95
C ASN A 264 0.17 -18.95 5.54
N SER A 265 -0.31 -18.24 6.59
CA SER A 265 -1.61 -18.55 7.19
C SER A 265 -2.73 -18.44 6.17
N ALA A 266 -3.60 -19.42 6.12
CA ALA A 266 -4.71 -19.55 5.18
C ALA A 266 -4.32 -19.69 3.70
N THR A 267 -3.05 -19.97 3.39
CA THR A 267 -2.60 -20.30 2.03
C THR A 267 -2.58 -21.83 1.80
N LEU A 268 -2.32 -22.24 0.55
CA LEU A 268 -2.18 -23.67 0.20
C LEU A 268 -0.95 -24.36 0.82
N LYS A 269 -0.02 -23.59 1.37
CA LYS A 269 1.19 -24.11 2.03
C LYS A 269 1.35 -23.47 3.40
N PRO A 270 0.53 -23.86 4.40
CA PRO A 270 0.45 -23.19 5.69
C PRO A 270 1.63 -23.56 6.61
N GLN A 271 2.84 -23.27 6.17
CA GLN A 271 4.05 -23.41 6.97
C GLN A 271 4.17 -22.21 7.90
N LEU A 272 3.77 -22.36 9.16
CA LEU A 272 3.62 -21.23 10.09
C LEU A 272 4.79 -21.05 11.05
N SER A 273 5.66 -22.08 11.18
CA SER A 273 6.82 -22.03 12.08
C SER A 273 8.04 -21.44 11.39
N SER A 274 8.80 -20.62 12.13
CA SER A 274 10.05 -20.03 11.66
C SER A 274 11.29 -20.84 12.09
N CYS A 275 11.18 -21.61 13.15
CA CYS A 275 12.27 -22.37 13.73
C CYS A 275 11.81 -23.75 14.16
N TYR A 276 12.69 -24.72 13.99
CA TYR A 276 12.55 -26.06 14.48
C TYR A 276 13.74 -26.36 15.38
N LEU A 277 13.48 -26.96 16.54
CA LEU A 277 14.51 -27.27 17.53
C LEU A 277 14.52 -28.76 17.71
N SER A 278 15.67 -29.42 17.50
CA SER A 278 15.93 -30.82 17.79
C SER A 278 16.86 -30.94 18.99
N THR A 279 16.62 -31.90 19.83
CA THR A 279 17.56 -32.27 20.90
C THR A 279 18.38 -33.50 20.44
N ILE A 280 19.70 -33.32 20.38
CA ILE A 280 20.61 -34.39 19.98
C ILE A 280 21.30 -34.90 21.26
N PRO A 281 21.13 -36.19 21.63
CA PRO A 281 21.87 -36.80 22.72
C PRO A 281 23.38 -36.84 22.45
N ASP A 282 24.19 -36.70 23.52
CA ASP A 282 25.65 -36.73 23.42
C ASP A 282 26.19 -38.19 23.35
N ASP A 283 25.71 -38.95 22.36
CA ASP A 283 26.20 -40.27 21.98
C ASP A 283 26.12 -40.44 20.46
N LEU A 284 26.95 -41.36 19.94
CA LEU A 284 27.10 -41.55 18.49
C LEU A 284 25.80 -41.95 17.79
N ARG A 285 24.95 -42.73 18.48
CA ARG A 285 23.67 -43.18 17.94
C ARG A 285 22.69 -42.01 17.88
N GLY A 286 22.56 -41.22 18.96
CA GLY A 286 21.69 -40.07 19.03
C GLY A 286 22.07 -38.98 18.01
N ILE A 287 23.38 -38.79 17.78
CA ILE A 287 23.86 -37.85 16.72
C ILE A 287 23.41 -38.34 15.33
N SER A 288 23.56 -39.67 15.06
CA SER A 288 23.19 -40.26 13.76
C SER A 288 21.67 -40.24 13.55
N GLU A 289 20.88 -40.49 14.58
CA GLU A 289 19.42 -40.43 14.56
C GLU A 289 18.97 -38.97 14.32
N GLY A 290 19.56 -37.97 15.01
CA GLY A 290 19.25 -36.56 14.81
C GLY A 290 19.53 -36.09 13.38
N ILE A 291 20.65 -36.49 12.79
CA ILE A 291 20.96 -36.19 11.37
C ILE A 291 19.92 -36.82 10.43
N SER A 292 19.48 -38.03 10.72
CA SER A 292 18.47 -38.73 9.91
C SER A 292 17.11 -38.06 10.02
N ASP A 293 16.70 -37.65 11.22
CA ASP A 293 15.43 -36.99 11.47
C ASP A 293 15.38 -35.58 10.80
N ASP A 294 16.50 -34.85 10.85
CA ASP A 294 16.59 -33.53 10.20
C ASP A 294 16.63 -33.64 8.66
N ALA A 295 16.95 -34.79 8.10
CA ALA A 295 17.05 -35.02 6.65
C ALA A 295 15.75 -35.54 6.01
N MET A 296 14.77 -36.02 6.81
CA MET A 296 13.49 -36.55 6.34
C MET A 296 12.34 -35.59 6.54
#